data_ee2d60f425c9b8e85f6442d494fe8822
#
_entry.id   ee2d60f425c9b8e85f6442d494fe8822
#
_cell.length_a   1.000
_cell.length_b   1.000
_cell.length_c   1.000
_cell.angle_alpha   90.00
_cell.angle_beta   90.00
_cell.angle_gamma   90.00
#
_symmetry.space_group_name_H-M   'P 1'
#
loop_
_entity.id
_entity.type
_entity.pdbx_description
1 polymer ?
#
loop_
_entity_poly.entity_id
_entity_poly.type
_entity_poly.pdbx_seq_one_letter_code
_entity_poly.pdbx_strand_id
1 'polypeptide(L)'
;MKMVEKCFNFCLPQLVLLGALSLSSLASADYSEHPSAQALIDTLVSEHDFTVEQVKAVLVEADTQQRILDSMTNAAEKTKTWTAYRRSFLSPIRITQGVKFLAKHEEIFDQVEQQYGVPREIITAILGVETNYGGYTGKASVLDALATLAFEHPRRSRFFTSELAEFIVLCREQQWSPEQQLGSYAGAMGMSQFMPSNYRRLAIDGNGDGQVDLFEPVDAIHSIANYFVHHGWELEGRVTSRAAVSAEFDTSVIGKGLKPNHSVEALGLAGYHPQDQVPAEIKARIIRFNDADGDEFWLGYQNFYVISRYNPRSKYAMAVYQLSLSILSAASDAG
;
A
#
# COMPACT_ATOMS: atom_id res chain seq x y z
N MET A 1 -8.86 20.08 -88.96
CA MET A 1 -8.21 21.39 -89.16
C MET A 1 -7.44 21.73 -87.91
N LYS A 2 -6.21 21.34 -87.94
CA LYS A 2 -4.93 21.96 -87.59
C LYS A 2 -5.03 23.12 -86.59
N MET A 3 -4.38 23.01 -85.45
CA MET A 3 -3.19 23.79 -85.08
C MET A 3 -2.84 23.47 -83.62
N VAL A 4 -1.73 22.82 -83.35
CA VAL A 4 -0.37 23.29 -83.09
C VAL A 4 -0.13 23.71 -81.66
N GLU A 5 0.71 22.88 -81.11
CA GLU A 5 1.48 22.94 -79.82
C GLU A 5 2.06 24.30 -79.47
N LYS A 6 2.21 24.52 -78.15
CA LYS A 6 3.43 25.09 -77.65
C LYS A 6 3.69 24.59 -76.23
N CYS A 7 4.73 23.79 -76.12
CA CYS A 7 5.39 23.44 -74.87
C CYS A 7 6.03 24.65 -74.16
N PHE A 8 5.78 24.82 -72.90
CA PHE A 8 6.64 25.65 -72.01
C PHE A 8 7.11 24.79 -70.81
N ASN A 9 8.37 24.38 -70.93
CA ASN A 9 9.11 23.81 -69.82
C ASN A 9 9.38 24.90 -68.78
N PHE A 10 8.84 24.72 -67.56
CA PHE A 10 9.26 25.52 -66.43
C PHE A 10 9.97 24.56 -65.44
N CYS A 11 11.32 24.70 -65.42
CA CYS A 11 12.19 24.07 -64.45
C CYS A 11 11.99 24.76 -63.08
N LEU A 12 11.37 24.08 -62.11
CA LEU A 12 11.42 24.54 -60.73
C LEU A 12 12.61 23.85 -60.01
N PRO A 13 13.43 24.57 -59.26
CA PRO A 13 14.47 23.95 -58.46
C PRO A 13 13.86 23.24 -57.25
N GLN A 14 14.21 21.97 -57.07
CA GLN A 14 13.91 21.21 -55.87
C GLN A 14 14.65 21.80 -54.68
N LEU A 15 13.92 22.47 -53.79
CA LEU A 15 14.41 22.84 -52.47
C LEU A 15 14.41 21.58 -51.60
N VAL A 16 15.59 20.99 -51.39
CA VAL A 16 15.79 19.92 -50.42
C VAL A 16 15.75 20.56 -49.03
N LEU A 17 14.60 20.47 -48.36
CA LEU A 17 14.47 20.80 -46.94
C LEU A 17 15.11 19.65 -46.15
N LEU A 18 16.35 19.82 -45.71
CA LEU A 18 16.93 19.00 -44.65
C LEU A 18 16.16 19.30 -43.34
N GLY A 19 15.16 18.49 -43.06
CA GLY A 19 14.55 18.44 -41.73
C GLY A 19 15.56 17.86 -40.72
N ALA A 20 16.14 18.72 -39.95
CA ALA A 20 16.87 18.28 -38.74
C ALA A 20 15.84 17.64 -37.79
N LEU A 21 15.74 16.30 -37.77
CA LEU A 21 15.15 15.59 -36.68
C LEU A 21 16.02 15.84 -35.44
N SER A 22 15.63 16.83 -34.64
CA SER A 22 16.07 16.92 -33.26
C SER A 22 15.48 15.71 -32.53
N LEU A 23 16.26 14.64 -32.39
CA LEU A 23 16.07 13.65 -31.36
C LEU A 23 16.21 14.41 -30.05
N SER A 24 15.08 14.79 -29.45
CA SER A 24 15.01 15.11 -28.05
C SER A 24 15.33 13.81 -27.32
N SER A 25 16.60 13.59 -26.98
CA SER A 25 16.95 12.62 -25.95
C SER A 25 16.15 13.05 -24.72
N LEU A 26 15.17 12.24 -24.30
CA LEU A 26 14.65 12.31 -22.95
C LEU A 26 15.89 12.10 -22.06
N ALA A 27 16.42 13.17 -21.52
CA ALA A 27 17.49 13.09 -20.55
C ALA A 27 16.89 12.30 -19.38
N SER A 28 17.29 11.05 -19.23
CA SER A 28 17.15 10.32 -17.98
C SER A 28 17.76 11.21 -16.89
N ALA A 29 17.00 11.54 -15.86
CA ALA A 29 17.57 12.31 -14.77
C ALA A 29 18.57 11.40 -14.08
N ASP A 30 19.84 11.75 -14.18
CA ASP A 30 20.90 11.08 -13.43
C ASP A 30 20.79 11.47 -11.96
N TYR A 31 20.12 10.64 -11.18
CA TYR A 31 19.96 10.90 -9.76
C TYR A 31 21.26 10.81 -8.95
N SER A 32 22.33 10.26 -9.51
CA SER A 32 23.64 10.19 -8.82
C SER A 32 24.23 11.57 -8.56
N GLU A 33 23.88 12.56 -9.38
CA GLU A 33 24.32 13.96 -9.25
C GLU A 33 23.21 14.89 -8.73
N HIS A 34 22.06 14.33 -8.33
CA HIS A 34 20.97 15.13 -7.79
C HIS A 34 21.36 15.77 -6.44
N PRO A 35 21.11 17.08 -6.21
CA PRO A 35 21.52 17.77 -4.98
C PRO A 35 21.06 17.09 -3.68
N SER A 36 19.90 16.45 -3.70
CA SER A 36 19.36 15.72 -2.54
C SER A 36 19.91 14.30 -2.37
N ALA A 37 20.70 13.77 -3.33
CA ALA A 37 21.26 12.43 -3.24
C ALA A 37 22.35 12.33 -2.16
N GLN A 38 23.03 13.45 -1.84
CA GLN A 38 24.11 13.45 -0.87
C GLN A 38 23.67 12.90 0.50
N ALA A 39 22.47 13.28 0.99
CA ALA A 39 21.97 12.78 2.27
C ALA A 39 21.72 11.25 2.27
N LEU A 40 21.26 10.70 1.14
CA LEU A 40 21.13 9.26 0.96
C LEU A 40 22.48 8.55 0.93
N ILE A 41 23.45 9.11 0.17
CA ILE A 41 24.81 8.59 0.08
C ILE A 41 25.45 8.57 1.48
N ASP A 42 25.39 9.69 2.20
CA ASP A 42 25.97 9.80 3.54
C ASP A 42 25.39 8.76 4.50
N THR A 43 24.07 8.53 4.47
CA THR A 43 23.40 7.50 5.29
C THR A 43 23.90 6.11 4.93
N LEU A 44 23.91 5.75 3.65
CA LEU A 44 24.30 4.40 3.21
C LEU A 44 25.80 4.12 3.48
N VAL A 45 26.64 5.13 3.36
CA VAL A 45 28.09 5.01 3.64
C VAL A 45 28.34 4.91 5.14
N SER A 46 27.70 5.76 5.97
CA SER A 46 27.99 5.81 7.41
C SER A 46 27.30 4.72 8.23
N GLU A 47 26.14 4.24 7.80
CA GLU A 47 25.30 3.32 8.58
C GLU A 47 25.25 1.90 8.00
N HIS A 48 25.63 1.73 6.71
CA HIS A 48 25.44 0.46 6.00
C HIS A 48 26.68 -0.01 5.21
N ASP A 49 27.85 0.56 5.41
CA ASP A 49 29.12 0.14 4.79
C ASP A 49 29.08 0.08 3.26
N PHE A 50 28.33 0.97 2.60
CA PHE A 50 28.43 1.18 1.16
C PHE A 50 29.58 2.14 0.83
N THR A 51 30.16 2.03 -0.39
CA THR A 51 30.99 3.10 -0.92
C THR A 51 30.13 4.12 -1.67
N VAL A 52 30.65 5.33 -1.85
CA VAL A 52 29.98 6.38 -2.64
C VAL A 52 29.71 5.89 -4.06
N GLU A 53 30.68 5.19 -4.65
CA GLU A 53 30.60 4.65 -6.02
C GLU A 53 29.49 3.60 -6.15
N GLN A 54 29.33 2.73 -5.15
CA GLN A 54 28.26 1.73 -5.14
C GLN A 54 26.89 2.39 -5.11
N VAL A 55 26.69 3.41 -4.28
CA VAL A 55 25.40 4.11 -4.21
C VAL A 55 25.12 4.86 -5.50
N LYS A 56 26.13 5.58 -6.04
CA LYS A 56 25.98 6.29 -7.30
C LYS A 56 25.68 5.36 -8.46
N ALA A 57 26.29 4.17 -8.51
CA ALA A 57 26.02 3.17 -9.54
C ALA A 57 24.55 2.71 -9.53
N VAL A 58 23.91 2.57 -8.35
CA VAL A 58 22.47 2.27 -8.26
C VAL A 58 21.62 3.46 -8.71
N LEU A 59 21.99 4.69 -8.33
CA LEU A 59 21.21 5.89 -8.65
C LEU A 59 21.24 6.26 -10.13
N VAL A 60 22.30 5.92 -10.86
CA VAL A 60 22.41 6.09 -12.32
C VAL A 60 21.37 5.24 -13.07
N GLU A 61 21.03 4.05 -12.54
CA GLU A 61 20.04 3.14 -13.15
C GLU A 61 18.58 3.55 -12.92
N ALA A 62 18.34 4.57 -12.08
CA ALA A 62 16.99 5.02 -11.73
C ALA A 62 16.44 6.05 -12.71
N ASP A 63 15.27 5.79 -13.28
CA ASP A 63 14.57 6.69 -14.18
C ASP A 63 13.48 7.52 -13.48
N THR A 64 13.36 8.80 -13.86
CA THR A 64 12.26 9.65 -13.39
C THR A 64 10.94 9.22 -13.99
N GLN A 65 9.93 9.02 -13.14
CA GLN A 65 8.60 8.56 -13.54
C GLN A 65 7.51 9.62 -13.23
N GLN A 66 7.26 10.54 -14.16
CA GLN A 66 6.24 11.60 -13.96
C GLN A 66 4.86 11.04 -13.58
N ARG A 67 4.45 9.89 -14.16
CA ARG A 67 3.18 9.22 -13.83
C ARG A 67 3.04 8.84 -12.36
N ILE A 68 4.16 8.61 -11.67
CA ILE A 68 4.17 8.30 -10.24
C ILE A 68 3.79 9.54 -9.42
N LEU A 69 4.36 10.69 -9.74
CA LEU A 69 4.02 11.97 -9.09
C LEU A 69 2.55 12.34 -9.30
N ASP A 70 2.03 12.13 -10.51
CA ASP A 70 0.62 12.37 -10.84
C ASP A 70 -0.30 11.43 -10.05
N SER A 71 0.05 10.16 -9.91
CA SER A 71 -0.70 9.17 -9.14
C SER A 71 -0.75 9.50 -7.66
N MET A 72 0.35 9.98 -7.07
CA MET A 72 0.41 10.42 -5.66
C MET A 72 -0.49 11.63 -5.38
N THR A 73 -0.67 12.51 -6.36
CA THR A 73 -1.51 13.70 -6.25
C THR A 73 -2.99 13.35 -6.30
N ASN A 74 -3.38 12.39 -7.17
CA ASN A 74 -4.76 12.04 -7.52
C ASN A 74 -5.28 10.77 -6.82
N ALA A 75 -4.71 10.37 -5.67
CA ALA A 75 -5.12 9.15 -4.97
C ALA A 75 -6.64 9.06 -4.77
N ALA A 76 -7.29 8.09 -5.41
CA ALA A 76 -8.75 7.90 -5.45
C ALA A 76 -9.41 7.73 -4.07
N GLU A 77 -8.65 7.39 -3.04
CA GLU A 77 -9.13 7.25 -1.67
C GLU A 77 -9.65 8.56 -1.05
N LYS A 78 -9.21 9.71 -1.56
CA LYS A 78 -9.59 11.03 -1.03
C LYS A 78 -10.99 11.46 -1.45
N THR A 79 -11.52 10.92 -2.54
CA THR A 79 -12.73 11.42 -3.21
C THR A 79 -13.94 10.49 -3.09
N LYS A 80 -13.77 9.20 -2.83
CA LYS A 80 -14.87 8.24 -2.75
C LYS A 80 -15.65 8.36 -1.45
N THR A 81 -16.99 8.28 -1.52
CA THR A 81 -17.84 8.07 -0.34
C THR A 81 -17.52 6.72 0.32
N TRP A 82 -17.98 6.50 1.56
CA TRP A 82 -17.76 5.21 2.23
C TRP A 82 -18.39 4.04 1.45
N THR A 83 -19.64 4.17 1.04
CA THR A 83 -20.32 3.14 0.26
C THR A 83 -19.59 2.81 -1.05
N ALA A 84 -19.13 3.80 -1.79
CA ALA A 84 -18.38 3.59 -3.03
C ALA A 84 -17.00 2.93 -2.77
N TYR A 85 -16.32 3.31 -1.68
CA TYR A 85 -15.05 2.72 -1.28
C TYR A 85 -15.24 1.24 -0.88
N ARG A 86 -16.20 0.96 -0.01
CA ARG A 86 -16.56 -0.38 0.46
C ARG A 86 -16.87 -1.34 -0.68
N ARG A 87 -17.71 -0.92 -1.65
CA ARG A 87 -18.04 -1.73 -2.85
C ARG A 87 -16.81 -2.15 -3.67
N SER A 88 -15.74 -1.36 -3.66
CA SER A 88 -14.51 -1.71 -4.39
C SER A 88 -13.81 -2.94 -3.81
N PHE A 89 -14.05 -3.28 -2.53
CA PHE A 89 -13.37 -4.37 -1.85
C PHE A 89 -14.31 -5.55 -1.49
N LEU A 90 -15.61 -5.32 -1.28
CA LEU A 90 -16.56 -6.34 -0.88
C LEU A 90 -17.36 -6.91 -2.08
N SER A 91 -16.67 -7.20 -3.19
CA SER A 91 -17.32 -7.83 -4.34
C SER A 91 -17.45 -9.35 -4.14
N PRO A 92 -18.51 -9.99 -4.66
CA PRO A 92 -18.68 -11.46 -4.56
C PRO A 92 -17.47 -12.24 -5.08
N ILE A 93 -16.85 -11.74 -6.17
CA ILE A 93 -15.64 -12.36 -6.76
C ILE A 93 -14.49 -12.34 -5.76
N ARG A 94 -14.22 -11.21 -5.09
CA ARG A 94 -13.12 -11.11 -4.12
C ARG A 94 -13.39 -11.98 -2.90
N ILE A 95 -14.63 -12.04 -2.40
CA ILE A 95 -14.99 -12.92 -1.29
C ILE A 95 -14.76 -14.39 -1.67
N THR A 96 -15.26 -14.83 -2.83
CA THR A 96 -15.05 -16.20 -3.32
C THR A 96 -13.57 -16.53 -3.51
N GLN A 97 -12.76 -15.57 -4.00
CA GLN A 97 -11.30 -15.76 -4.13
C GLN A 97 -10.64 -15.88 -2.74
N GLY A 98 -11.12 -15.14 -1.74
CA GLY A 98 -10.63 -15.24 -0.36
C GLY A 98 -10.93 -16.61 0.26
N VAL A 99 -12.14 -17.14 0.09
CA VAL A 99 -12.48 -18.50 0.54
C VAL A 99 -11.57 -19.55 -0.11
N LYS A 100 -11.36 -19.45 -1.43
CA LYS A 100 -10.43 -20.36 -2.15
C LYS A 100 -8.99 -20.23 -1.67
N PHE A 101 -8.54 -19.00 -1.36
CA PHE A 101 -7.19 -18.76 -0.86
C PHE A 101 -7.00 -19.38 0.53
N LEU A 102 -7.98 -19.20 1.43
CA LEU A 102 -7.99 -19.86 2.75
C LEU A 102 -7.88 -21.38 2.63
N ALA A 103 -8.75 -22.01 1.84
CA ALA A 103 -8.77 -23.47 1.67
C ALA A 103 -7.46 -23.98 1.03
N LYS A 104 -6.87 -23.23 0.11
CA LYS A 104 -5.61 -23.61 -0.55
C LYS A 104 -4.41 -23.59 0.42
N HIS A 105 -4.42 -22.71 1.42
CA HIS A 105 -3.31 -22.48 2.32
C HIS A 105 -3.65 -22.80 3.79
N GLU A 106 -4.60 -23.70 4.00
CA GLU A 106 -5.16 -24.05 5.32
C GLU A 106 -4.09 -24.39 6.36
N GLU A 107 -3.14 -25.27 6.00
CA GLU A 107 -2.05 -25.71 6.89
C GLU A 107 -1.16 -24.53 7.34
N ILE A 108 -0.90 -23.57 6.46
CA ILE A 108 -0.10 -22.38 6.79
C ILE A 108 -0.89 -21.49 7.75
N PHE A 109 -2.18 -21.30 7.52
CA PHE A 109 -3.04 -20.52 8.41
C PHE A 109 -3.19 -21.16 9.78
N ASP A 110 -3.28 -22.49 9.89
CA ASP A 110 -3.31 -23.20 11.17
C ASP A 110 -2.04 -22.91 11.99
N GLN A 111 -0.87 -22.97 11.36
CA GLN A 111 0.41 -22.65 11.99
C GLN A 111 0.47 -21.19 12.45
N VAL A 112 0.06 -20.28 11.59
CA VAL A 112 0.12 -18.83 11.84
C VAL A 112 -0.86 -18.41 12.95
N GLU A 113 -2.09 -18.93 12.96
CA GLU A 113 -3.03 -18.65 14.05
C GLU A 113 -2.51 -19.18 15.39
N GLN A 114 -1.95 -20.39 15.41
CA GLN A 114 -1.35 -20.95 16.61
C GLN A 114 -0.14 -20.14 17.11
N GLN A 115 0.70 -19.65 16.20
CA GLN A 115 1.94 -18.95 16.53
C GLN A 115 1.72 -17.49 16.91
N TYR A 116 0.85 -16.78 16.18
CA TYR A 116 0.70 -15.32 16.27
C TYR A 116 -0.64 -14.87 16.86
N GLY A 117 -1.63 -15.74 16.92
CA GLY A 117 -2.96 -15.40 17.41
C GLY A 117 -3.71 -14.39 16.53
N VAL A 118 -3.34 -14.27 15.26
CA VAL A 118 -4.02 -13.39 14.28
C VAL A 118 -4.96 -14.23 13.44
N PRO A 119 -6.28 -13.94 13.41
CA PRO A 119 -7.25 -14.74 12.67
C PRO A 119 -6.96 -14.78 11.16
N ARG A 120 -7.05 -15.97 10.59
CA ARG A 120 -6.77 -16.24 9.17
C ARG A 120 -7.57 -15.37 8.22
N GLU A 121 -8.83 -15.08 8.54
CA GLU A 121 -9.67 -14.22 7.71
C GLU A 121 -9.20 -12.77 7.68
N ILE A 122 -8.57 -12.26 8.74
CA ILE A 122 -7.98 -10.91 8.77
C ILE A 122 -6.76 -10.85 7.85
N ILE A 123 -5.86 -11.83 7.93
CA ILE A 123 -4.66 -11.91 7.06
C ILE A 123 -5.10 -12.05 5.60
N THR A 124 -6.07 -12.93 5.34
CA THR A 124 -6.64 -13.12 4.01
C THR A 124 -7.25 -11.83 3.46
N ALA A 125 -7.97 -11.07 4.30
CA ALA A 125 -8.55 -9.79 3.89
C ALA A 125 -7.48 -8.74 3.54
N ILE A 126 -6.35 -8.70 4.26
CA ILE A 126 -5.20 -7.85 3.88
C ILE A 126 -4.71 -8.24 2.49
N LEU A 127 -4.41 -9.52 2.25
CA LEU A 127 -3.96 -10.00 0.93
C LEU A 127 -4.98 -9.71 -0.17
N GLY A 128 -6.27 -9.80 0.17
CA GLY A 128 -7.36 -9.48 -0.75
C GLY A 128 -7.43 -8.00 -1.10
N VAL A 129 -7.22 -7.11 -0.14
CA VAL A 129 -7.26 -5.64 -0.34
C VAL A 129 -6.00 -5.17 -1.08
N GLU A 130 -4.82 -5.65 -0.69
CA GLU A 130 -3.54 -5.19 -1.21
C GLU A 130 -3.29 -5.67 -2.65
N THR A 131 -3.44 -6.95 -2.90
CA THR A 131 -2.99 -7.54 -4.17
C THR A 131 -4.02 -8.46 -4.84
N ASN A 132 -5.25 -8.52 -4.34
CA ASN A 132 -6.22 -9.50 -4.79
C ASN A 132 -5.64 -10.93 -4.70
N TYR A 133 -5.11 -11.27 -3.51
CA TYR A 133 -4.50 -12.57 -3.19
C TYR A 133 -3.28 -12.91 -4.05
N GLY A 134 -2.43 -11.93 -4.32
CA GLY A 134 -1.24 -12.05 -5.16
C GLY A 134 -1.50 -11.90 -6.65
N GLY A 135 -2.74 -11.66 -7.07
CA GLY A 135 -3.09 -11.46 -8.49
C GLY A 135 -2.50 -10.20 -9.12
N TYR A 136 -2.14 -9.21 -8.31
CA TYR A 136 -1.50 -7.98 -8.76
C TYR A 136 -0.60 -7.37 -7.68
N THR A 137 0.68 -7.56 -7.78
CA THR A 137 1.71 -7.06 -6.83
C THR A 137 2.37 -5.75 -7.25
N GLY A 138 1.95 -5.18 -8.38
CA GLY A 138 2.55 -4.00 -8.98
C GLY A 138 3.43 -4.32 -10.19
N LYS A 139 3.69 -3.31 -11.04
CA LYS A 139 4.50 -3.43 -12.26
C LYS A 139 5.47 -2.24 -12.42
N ALA A 140 5.55 -1.37 -11.43
CA ALA A 140 6.50 -0.28 -11.44
C ALA A 140 7.87 -0.79 -10.96
N SER A 141 8.97 -0.28 -11.55
CA SER A 141 10.28 -0.44 -10.95
C SER A 141 10.26 0.20 -9.56
N VAL A 142 10.64 -0.56 -8.54
CA VAL A 142 10.71 -0.07 -7.15
C VAL A 142 11.79 0.99 -7.03
N LEU A 143 12.92 0.79 -7.71
CA LEU A 143 14.01 1.76 -7.76
C LEU A 143 13.53 3.10 -8.31
N ASP A 144 12.92 3.10 -9.51
CA ASP A 144 12.40 4.32 -10.14
C ASP A 144 11.35 5.01 -9.28
N ALA A 145 10.42 4.21 -8.71
CA ALA A 145 9.34 4.72 -7.87
C ALA A 145 9.89 5.44 -6.64
N LEU A 146 10.79 4.79 -5.92
CA LEU A 146 11.37 5.36 -4.70
C LEU A 146 12.30 6.53 -5.00
N ALA A 147 13.14 6.46 -6.04
CA ALA A 147 14.02 7.57 -6.45
C ALA A 147 13.20 8.79 -6.88
N THR A 148 12.20 8.61 -7.76
CA THR A 148 11.30 9.70 -8.16
C THR A 148 10.64 10.35 -6.96
N LEU A 149 10.10 9.57 -6.02
CA LEU A 149 9.41 10.09 -4.85
C LEU A 149 10.36 10.68 -3.81
N ALA A 150 11.59 10.15 -3.69
CA ALA A 150 12.63 10.67 -2.81
C ALA A 150 13.10 12.06 -3.24
N PHE A 151 13.30 12.26 -4.53
CA PHE A 151 13.93 13.46 -5.04
C PHE A 151 12.95 14.51 -5.56
N GLU A 152 11.81 14.09 -6.12
CA GLU A 152 10.85 14.98 -6.78
C GLU A 152 9.56 15.26 -5.97
N HIS A 153 9.24 14.45 -4.94
CA HIS A 153 7.96 14.64 -4.22
C HIS A 153 8.05 15.76 -3.17
N PRO A 154 7.25 16.86 -3.28
CA PRO A 154 7.49 18.09 -2.51
C PRO A 154 7.24 17.97 -0.99
N ARG A 155 6.47 16.98 -0.54
CA ARG A 155 6.03 16.87 0.87
C ARG A 155 6.51 15.61 1.57
N ARG A 156 6.92 14.57 0.85
CA ARG A 156 7.29 13.26 1.42
C ARG A 156 8.67 12.79 1.02
N SER A 157 9.49 13.68 0.45
CA SER A 157 10.87 13.40 0.05
C SER A 157 11.62 12.67 1.17
N ARG A 158 11.66 13.21 2.37
CA ARG A 158 12.36 12.60 3.51
C ARG A 158 11.93 11.15 3.79
N PHE A 159 10.63 10.86 3.74
CA PHE A 159 10.12 9.50 3.94
C PHE A 159 10.61 8.57 2.83
N PHE A 160 10.48 8.98 1.57
CA PHE A 160 10.88 8.15 0.44
C PHE A 160 12.40 8.01 0.30
N THR A 161 13.18 9.01 0.72
CA THR A 161 14.65 8.88 0.81
C THR A 161 15.04 7.79 1.83
N SER A 162 14.37 7.74 2.98
CA SER A 162 14.57 6.65 3.94
C SER A 162 14.16 5.29 3.38
N GLU A 163 13.03 5.19 2.68
CA GLU A 163 12.61 3.93 2.06
C GLU A 163 13.52 3.50 0.90
N LEU A 164 14.08 4.47 0.14
CA LEU A 164 15.08 4.18 -0.89
C LEU A 164 16.38 3.63 -0.29
N ALA A 165 16.84 4.19 0.85
CA ALA A 165 17.98 3.64 1.57
C ALA A 165 17.73 2.20 2.01
N GLU A 166 16.57 1.94 2.65
CA GLU A 166 16.17 0.61 3.07
C GLU A 166 16.05 -0.38 1.89
N PHE A 167 15.57 0.09 0.73
CA PHE A 167 15.48 -0.72 -0.49
C PHE A 167 16.86 -1.11 -1.03
N ILE A 168 17.80 -0.17 -1.09
CA ILE A 168 19.17 -0.45 -1.56
C ILE A 168 19.85 -1.46 -0.63
N VAL A 169 19.67 -1.32 0.68
CA VAL A 169 20.20 -2.28 1.66
C VAL A 169 19.52 -3.64 1.51
N LEU A 170 18.18 -3.68 1.37
CA LEU A 170 17.42 -4.91 1.14
C LEU A 170 17.92 -5.66 -0.10
N CYS A 171 18.14 -4.94 -1.22
CA CYS A 171 18.65 -5.57 -2.43
C CYS A 171 20.03 -6.21 -2.21
N ARG A 172 20.92 -5.59 -1.45
CA ARG A 172 22.21 -6.17 -1.09
C ARG A 172 22.05 -7.42 -0.20
N GLU A 173 21.19 -7.35 0.82
CA GLU A 173 20.93 -8.46 1.73
C GLU A 173 20.35 -9.68 1.01
N GLN A 174 19.43 -9.44 0.07
CA GLN A 174 18.77 -10.48 -0.73
C GLN A 174 19.55 -10.84 -2.01
N GLN A 175 20.68 -10.19 -2.28
CA GLN A 175 21.46 -10.36 -3.51
C GLN A 175 20.64 -10.09 -4.79
N TRP A 176 19.75 -9.11 -4.74
CA TRP A 176 18.91 -8.69 -5.85
C TRP A 176 19.55 -7.55 -6.66
N SER A 177 19.27 -7.53 -7.96
CA SER A 177 19.49 -6.36 -8.82
C SER A 177 18.39 -5.34 -8.58
N PRO A 178 18.70 -4.11 -8.10
CA PRO A 178 17.70 -3.10 -7.75
C PRO A 178 16.76 -2.74 -8.91
N GLU A 179 17.30 -2.65 -10.13
CA GLU A 179 16.57 -2.28 -11.35
C GLU A 179 15.55 -3.33 -11.80
N GLN A 180 15.64 -4.57 -11.30
CA GLN A 180 14.76 -5.68 -11.66
C GLN A 180 13.58 -5.84 -10.70
N GLN A 181 13.58 -5.13 -9.57
CA GLN A 181 12.55 -5.31 -8.56
C GLN A 181 11.28 -4.54 -8.93
N LEU A 182 10.15 -5.26 -8.95
CA LEU A 182 8.85 -4.71 -9.29
C LEU A 182 7.96 -4.59 -8.05
N GLY A 183 7.12 -3.56 -8.06
CA GLY A 183 6.19 -3.29 -6.97
C GLY A 183 5.14 -2.26 -7.35
N SER A 184 4.55 -1.63 -6.33
CA SER A 184 3.60 -0.55 -6.54
C SER A 184 4.28 0.75 -6.98
N TYR A 185 3.49 1.69 -7.49
CA TYR A 185 3.97 3.04 -7.83
C TYR A 185 4.52 3.83 -6.63
N ALA A 186 4.35 3.35 -5.41
CA ALA A 186 4.88 3.95 -4.19
C ALA A 186 6.03 3.13 -3.58
N GLY A 187 6.51 2.08 -4.27
CA GLY A 187 7.63 1.26 -3.83
C GLY A 187 7.28 0.12 -2.86
N ALA A 188 6.00 -0.20 -2.68
CA ALA A 188 5.59 -1.36 -1.88
C ALA A 188 5.72 -2.67 -2.67
N MET A 189 6.12 -3.75 -2.01
CA MET A 189 6.57 -5.00 -2.62
C MET A 189 5.80 -6.23 -2.14
N GLY A 190 5.69 -7.22 -3.02
CA GLY A 190 5.13 -8.54 -2.72
C GLY A 190 3.62 -8.57 -2.52
N MET A 191 3.10 -9.72 -2.11
CA MET A 191 1.66 -9.93 -1.84
C MET A 191 1.17 -9.09 -0.66
N SER A 192 2.02 -8.87 0.33
CA SER A 192 1.77 -8.06 1.54
C SER A 192 1.92 -6.56 1.30
N GLN A 193 2.45 -6.11 0.17
CA GLN A 193 2.71 -4.69 -0.15
C GLN A 193 3.50 -3.98 0.95
N PHE A 194 4.54 -4.62 1.47
CA PHE A 194 5.43 -3.99 2.44
C PHE A 194 6.32 -2.94 1.78
N MET A 195 6.48 -1.80 2.45
CA MET A 195 7.55 -0.87 2.15
C MET A 195 8.90 -1.51 2.52
N PRO A 196 10.01 -1.15 1.85
CA PRO A 196 11.33 -1.75 2.10
C PRO A 196 11.74 -1.80 3.57
N SER A 197 11.45 -0.75 4.34
CA SER A 197 11.73 -0.72 5.78
C SER A 197 10.95 -1.78 6.57
N ASN A 198 9.70 -2.08 6.18
CA ASN A 198 8.92 -3.15 6.79
C ASN A 198 9.37 -4.52 6.29
N TYR A 199 9.75 -4.63 5.04
CA TYR A 199 10.29 -5.85 4.46
C TYR A 199 11.51 -6.30 5.28
N ARG A 200 12.51 -5.45 5.44
CA ARG A 200 13.73 -5.78 6.20
C ARG A 200 13.48 -6.10 7.68
N ARG A 201 12.53 -5.41 8.33
CA ARG A 201 12.33 -5.52 9.77
C ARG A 201 11.30 -6.53 10.19
N LEU A 202 10.31 -6.81 9.38
CA LEU A 202 9.10 -7.53 9.78
C LEU A 202 8.75 -8.72 8.88
N ALA A 203 9.37 -8.83 7.71
CA ALA A 203 9.15 -10.00 6.86
C ALA A 203 9.80 -11.24 7.50
N ILE A 204 9.16 -12.38 7.32
CA ILE A 204 9.50 -13.67 7.93
C ILE A 204 9.69 -14.70 6.82
N ASP A 205 10.77 -15.45 6.88
CA ASP A 205 10.95 -16.72 6.19
C ASP A 205 10.02 -17.76 6.84
N GLY A 206 8.86 -17.95 6.26
CA GLY A 206 7.80 -18.77 6.84
C GLY A 206 7.96 -20.26 6.50
N ASN A 207 8.67 -20.59 5.41
CA ASN A 207 8.93 -21.97 4.98
C ASN A 207 10.29 -22.50 5.48
N GLY A 208 11.17 -21.62 5.99
CA GLY A 208 12.48 -22.00 6.54
C GLY A 208 13.53 -22.35 5.47
N ASP A 209 13.39 -21.82 4.25
CA ASP A 209 14.32 -22.09 3.14
C ASP A 209 15.56 -21.17 3.15
N GLY A 210 15.62 -20.23 4.07
CA GLY A 210 16.71 -19.27 4.24
C GLY A 210 16.58 -18.00 3.40
N GLN A 211 15.46 -17.82 2.70
CA GLN A 211 15.13 -16.63 1.93
C GLN A 211 13.82 -16.03 2.46
N VAL A 212 13.63 -14.75 2.26
CA VAL A 212 12.34 -14.10 2.53
C VAL A 212 11.77 -13.61 1.21
N ASP A 213 10.71 -14.25 0.72
CA ASP A 213 10.05 -13.87 -0.53
C ASP A 213 8.58 -13.50 -0.32
N LEU A 214 8.29 -12.22 -0.21
CA LEU A 214 6.91 -11.74 -0.05
C LEU A 214 6.03 -11.91 -1.32
N PHE A 215 6.57 -12.43 -2.41
CA PHE A 215 5.78 -12.87 -3.56
C PHE A 215 5.27 -14.30 -3.38
N GLU A 216 5.80 -15.04 -2.43
CA GLU A 216 5.30 -16.35 -2.03
C GLU A 216 4.25 -16.25 -0.91
N PRO A 217 3.16 -17.06 -0.99
CA PRO A 217 2.08 -16.99 0.00
C PRO A 217 2.53 -17.29 1.43
N VAL A 218 3.44 -18.24 1.63
CA VAL A 218 3.85 -18.66 2.97
C VAL A 218 4.53 -17.53 3.73
N ASP A 219 5.52 -16.88 3.11
CA ASP A 219 6.24 -15.77 3.72
C ASP A 219 5.34 -14.54 3.90
N ALA A 220 4.49 -14.26 2.90
CA ALA A 220 3.55 -13.15 2.97
C ALA A 220 2.54 -13.32 4.14
N ILE A 221 2.00 -14.53 4.34
CA ILE A 221 1.04 -14.81 5.44
C ILE A 221 1.72 -14.66 6.79
N HIS A 222 2.90 -15.27 7.00
CA HIS A 222 3.69 -15.15 8.25
C HIS A 222 4.08 -13.70 8.51
N SER A 223 4.51 -12.98 7.48
CA SER A 223 4.94 -11.59 7.59
C SER A 223 3.80 -10.64 7.97
N ILE A 224 2.58 -10.83 7.43
CA ILE A 224 1.41 -10.05 7.82
C ILE A 224 1.05 -10.31 9.29
N ALA A 225 1.09 -11.57 9.73
CA ALA A 225 0.83 -11.91 11.13
C ALA A 225 1.86 -11.28 12.07
N ASN A 226 3.15 -11.39 11.74
CA ASN A 226 4.24 -10.76 12.49
C ASN A 226 4.09 -9.23 12.54
N TYR A 227 3.69 -8.60 11.43
CA TYR A 227 3.40 -7.16 11.37
C TYR A 227 2.31 -6.79 12.39
N PHE A 228 1.22 -7.54 12.48
CA PHE A 228 0.14 -7.26 13.42
C PHE A 228 0.57 -7.43 14.87
N VAL A 229 1.31 -8.51 15.21
CA VAL A 229 1.87 -8.71 16.54
C VAL A 229 2.83 -7.57 16.92
N HIS A 230 3.73 -7.18 16.01
CA HIS A 230 4.64 -6.06 16.23
C HIS A 230 3.90 -4.74 16.52
N HIS A 231 2.75 -4.54 15.93
CA HIS A 231 1.92 -3.35 16.15
C HIS A 231 0.92 -3.46 17.29
N GLY A 232 0.98 -4.54 18.09
CA GLY A 232 0.19 -4.72 19.29
C GLY A 232 -1.18 -5.31 19.05
N TRP A 233 -1.26 -6.35 18.18
CA TRP A 233 -2.44 -7.18 18.05
C TRP A 233 -2.75 -7.87 19.37
N GLU A 234 -3.98 -7.76 19.83
CA GLU A 234 -4.45 -8.41 21.04
C GLU A 234 -5.16 -9.72 20.67
N LEU A 235 -4.69 -10.84 21.23
CA LEU A 235 -5.34 -12.14 21.07
C LEU A 235 -6.80 -12.04 21.56
N GLU A 236 -7.75 -12.53 20.75
CA GLU A 236 -9.17 -12.43 21.01
C GLU A 236 -9.71 -10.99 21.20
N GLY A 237 -8.84 -10.00 20.95
CA GLY A 237 -9.18 -8.59 21.07
C GLY A 237 -10.23 -8.16 20.05
N ARG A 238 -11.13 -7.27 20.46
CA ARG A 238 -12.18 -6.75 19.58
C ARG A 238 -11.58 -5.84 18.49
N VAL A 239 -12.20 -5.91 17.29
CA VAL A 239 -11.88 -4.99 16.20
C VAL A 239 -12.81 -3.77 16.24
N THR A 240 -14.10 -3.96 16.09
CA THR A 240 -15.10 -2.86 16.13
C THR A 240 -16.43 -3.32 16.72
N SER A 241 -17.22 -2.35 17.17
CA SER A 241 -18.66 -2.49 17.39
C SER A 241 -19.41 -1.35 16.73
N ARG A 242 -20.57 -1.62 16.13
CA ARG A 242 -21.44 -0.55 15.64
C ARG A 242 -21.95 0.27 16.81
N ALA A 243 -22.01 1.61 16.67
CA ALA A 243 -22.54 2.48 17.69
C ALA A 243 -24.01 2.80 17.44
N ALA A 244 -24.85 2.64 18.45
CA ALA A 244 -26.10 3.36 18.57
C ALA A 244 -25.80 4.77 19.10
N VAL A 245 -26.40 5.79 18.50
CA VAL A 245 -26.14 7.19 18.85
C VAL A 245 -27.38 7.80 19.47
N SER A 246 -27.24 8.46 20.62
CA SER A 246 -28.32 9.18 21.30
C SER A 246 -28.79 10.39 20.47
N ALA A 247 -30.02 10.89 20.75
CA ALA A 247 -30.54 12.09 20.08
C ALA A 247 -29.62 13.31 20.28
N GLU A 248 -29.01 13.40 21.46
CA GLU A 248 -27.96 14.36 21.78
C GLU A 248 -26.64 13.60 21.98
N PHE A 249 -25.60 14.00 21.27
CA PHE A 249 -24.28 13.39 21.35
C PHE A 249 -23.17 14.44 21.18
N ASP A 250 -22.03 14.19 21.85
CA ASP A 250 -20.88 15.09 21.81
C ASP A 250 -19.95 14.72 20.64
N THR A 251 -19.87 15.62 19.64
CA THR A 251 -19.00 15.46 18.48
C THR A 251 -17.53 15.73 18.81
N SER A 252 -17.19 16.31 19.94
CA SER A 252 -15.81 16.63 20.33
C SER A 252 -14.96 15.37 20.57
N VAL A 253 -15.61 14.22 20.91
CA VAL A 253 -14.94 12.94 21.07
C VAL A 253 -14.53 12.30 19.73
N ILE A 254 -15.06 12.81 18.60
CA ILE A 254 -14.67 12.42 17.24
C ILE A 254 -13.40 13.18 16.87
N GLY A 255 -12.25 12.74 17.33
CA GLY A 255 -11.01 13.46 17.07
C GLY A 255 -10.21 12.90 15.88
N LYS A 256 -9.02 13.48 15.66
CA LYS A 256 -8.06 13.00 14.66
C LYS A 256 -7.33 11.74 15.15
N GLY A 257 -7.03 10.82 14.21
CA GLY A 257 -6.31 9.56 14.48
C GLY A 257 -7.25 8.42 14.86
N LEU A 258 -6.71 7.20 14.95
CA LEU A 258 -7.48 5.96 15.10
C LEU A 258 -7.14 5.19 16.38
N LYS A 259 -6.14 5.67 17.16
CA LYS A 259 -5.75 5.02 18.41
C LYS A 259 -6.86 5.15 19.46
N PRO A 260 -7.31 4.07 20.10
CA PRO A 260 -8.27 4.10 21.20
C PRO A 260 -7.80 5.01 22.33
N ASN A 261 -8.67 5.89 22.81
CA ASN A 261 -8.30 6.88 23.82
C ASN A 261 -9.38 7.21 24.86
N HIS A 262 -10.63 6.76 24.66
CA HIS A 262 -11.72 6.92 25.60
C HIS A 262 -12.22 5.56 26.05
N SER A 263 -12.65 5.43 27.33
CA SER A 263 -13.36 4.21 27.77
C SER A 263 -14.74 4.14 27.09
N VAL A 264 -15.28 2.93 26.97
CA VAL A 264 -16.64 2.70 26.44
C VAL A 264 -17.66 3.44 27.32
N GLU A 265 -17.46 3.47 28.65
CA GLU A 265 -18.29 4.26 29.58
C GLU A 265 -18.28 5.75 29.20
N ALA A 266 -17.10 6.35 29.03
CA ALA A 266 -16.99 7.76 28.66
C ALA A 266 -17.63 8.08 27.30
N LEU A 267 -17.52 7.15 26.34
CA LEU A 267 -18.20 7.29 25.05
C LEU A 267 -19.72 7.15 25.19
N GLY A 268 -20.20 6.28 26.09
CA GLY A 268 -21.62 6.17 26.44
C GLY A 268 -22.19 7.48 27.01
N LEU A 269 -21.44 8.12 27.92
CA LEU A 269 -21.81 9.44 28.46
C LEU A 269 -21.81 10.53 27.37
N ALA A 270 -20.97 10.37 26.33
CA ALA A 270 -20.95 11.24 25.17
C ALA A 270 -22.02 10.91 24.10
N GLY A 271 -22.89 9.94 24.37
CA GLY A 271 -24.00 9.54 23.50
C GLY A 271 -23.70 8.45 22.47
N TYR A 272 -22.58 7.72 22.60
CA TYR A 272 -22.21 6.63 21.70
C TYR A 272 -22.18 5.28 22.43
N HIS A 273 -23.13 4.42 22.14
CA HIS A 273 -23.32 3.13 22.81
C HIS A 273 -22.98 1.99 21.86
N PRO A 274 -22.07 1.04 22.21
CA PRO A 274 -21.87 -0.14 21.40
C PRO A 274 -23.15 -0.97 21.32
N GLN A 275 -23.47 -1.54 20.16
CA GLN A 275 -24.61 -2.44 20.02
C GLN A 275 -24.32 -3.83 20.62
N ASP A 276 -23.05 -4.17 20.81
CA ASP A 276 -22.60 -5.40 21.47
C ASP A 276 -22.37 -5.14 22.98
N GLN A 277 -22.35 -6.21 23.77
CA GLN A 277 -21.90 -6.13 25.15
C GLN A 277 -20.37 -5.95 25.18
N VAL A 278 -19.93 -4.83 25.72
CA VAL A 278 -18.52 -4.47 25.86
C VAL A 278 -18.27 -3.96 27.27
N PRO A 279 -17.21 -4.43 27.96
CA PRO A 279 -16.84 -3.90 29.28
C PRO A 279 -16.61 -2.38 29.25
N ALA A 280 -17.05 -1.69 30.29
CA ALA A 280 -17.08 -0.23 30.35
C ALA A 280 -15.68 0.41 30.28
N GLU A 281 -14.68 -0.29 30.81
CA GLU A 281 -13.27 0.16 30.90
C GLU A 281 -12.50 -0.01 29.58
N ILE A 282 -12.97 -0.84 28.64
CA ILE A 282 -12.31 -1.02 27.34
C ILE A 282 -12.17 0.30 26.63
N LYS A 283 -10.98 0.57 26.11
CA LYS A 283 -10.72 1.77 25.34
C LYS A 283 -11.15 1.61 23.89
N ALA A 284 -11.81 2.63 23.38
CA ALA A 284 -12.25 2.70 21.99
C ALA A 284 -12.01 4.11 21.41
N ARG A 285 -12.20 4.22 20.11
CA ARG A 285 -12.22 5.45 19.34
C ARG A 285 -13.49 5.52 18.51
N ILE A 286 -14.17 6.67 18.48
CA ILE A 286 -15.30 6.86 17.57
C ILE A 286 -14.78 7.01 16.15
N ILE A 287 -15.27 6.16 15.27
CA ILE A 287 -15.04 6.17 13.83
C ILE A 287 -16.34 6.61 13.17
N ARG A 288 -16.29 7.69 12.40
CA ARG A 288 -17.43 8.21 11.64
C ARG A 288 -17.22 8.00 10.16
N PHE A 289 -18.17 7.41 9.49
CA PHE A 289 -18.24 7.32 8.04
C PHE A 289 -19.40 8.16 7.53
N ASN A 290 -19.07 9.17 6.71
CA ASN A 290 -20.07 10.00 6.08
C ASN A 290 -20.52 9.36 4.77
N ASP A 291 -21.81 9.21 4.57
CA ASP A 291 -22.39 8.73 3.32
C ASP A 291 -23.66 9.49 2.95
N ALA A 292 -24.16 9.27 1.73
CA ALA A 292 -25.37 9.91 1.23
C ALA A 292 -26.61 9.57 2.05
N ASP A 293 -26.67 8.37 2.64
CA ASP A 293 -27.78 7.86 3.44
C ASP A 293 -27.66 8.23 4.93
N GLY A 294 -26.68 9.06 5.29
CA GLY A 294 -26.41 9.52 6.66
C GLY A 294 -25.07 9.00 7.21
N ASP A 295 -24.80 9.38 8.44
CA ASP A 295 -23.55 9.02 9.11
C ASP A 295 -23.67 7.63 9.77
N GLU A 296 -22.64 6.83 9.60
CA GLU A 296 -22.43 5.61 10.38
C GLU A 296 -21.37 5.86 11.46
N PHE A 297 -21.64 5.40 12.68
CA PHE A 297 -20.70 5.49 13.79
C PHE A 297 -20.31 4.11 14.31
N TRP A 298 -19.03 3.97 14.64
CA TRP A 298 -18.44 2.72 15.13
C TRP A 298 -17.49 3.00 16.26
N LEU A 299 -17.38 2.09 17.20
CA LEU A 299 -16.30 2.04 18.18
C LEU A 299 -15.18 1.18 17.59
N GLY A 300 -14.02 1.77 17.33
CA GLY A 300 -12.81 1.05 16.92
C GLY A 300 -11.95 0.76 18.15
N TYR A 301 -11.62 -0.52 18.37
CA TYR A 301 -10.79 -0.99 19.48
C TYR A 301 -9.33 -1.15 19.08
N GLN A 302 -8.50 -1.75 19.94
CA GLN A 302 -7.08 -1.90 19.69
C GLN A 302 -6.79 -2.62 18.36
N ASN A 303 -7.46 -3.74 18.05
CA ASN A 303 -7.20 -4.48 16.81
C ASN A 303 -7.66 -3.72 15.56
N PHE A 304 -8.65 -2.84 15.64
CA PHE A 304 -8.96 -1.90 14.56
C PHE A 304 -7.80 -0.91 14.32
N TYR A 305 -7.23 -0.39 15.40
CA TYR A 305 -6.05 0.46 15.30
C TYR A 305 -4.87 -0.28 14.68
N VAL A 306 -4.62 -1.54 15.06
CA VAL A 306 -3.56 -2.36 14.48
C VAL A 306 -3.76 -2.55 12.98
N ILE A 307 -4.96 -2.90 12.52
CA ILE A 307 -5.27 -2.98 11.09
C ILE A 307 -4.96 -1.63 10.40
N SER A 308 -5.31 -0.52 11.04
CA SER A 308 -5.05 0.81 10.50
C SER A 308 -3.55 1.18 10.42
N ARG A 309 -2.66 0.41 11.07
CA ARG A 309 -1.20 0.62 10.93
C ARG A 309 -0.70 0.24 9.54
N TYR A 310 -1.39 -0.67 8.88
CA TYR A 310 -1.11 -1.01 7.48
C TYR A 310 -1.35 0.18 6.54
N ASN A 311 -2.51 0.82 6.68
CA ASN A 311 -2.84 2.08 6.02
C ASN A 311 -3.63 2.96 6.99
N PRO A 312 -3.14 4.18 7.34
CA PRO A 312 -3.72 5.01 8.41
C PRO A 312 -5.01 5.72 7.98
N ARG A 313 -5.95 4.95 7.42
CA ARG A 313 -7.27 5.39 6.95
C ARG A 313 -8.35 4.53 7.58
N SER A 314 -9.36 5.17 8.19
CA SER A 314 -10.50 4.44 8.75
C SER A 314 -11.26 3.60 7.72
N LYS A 315 -11.43 4.13 6.49
CA LYS A 315 -12.08 3.41 5.39
C LYS A 315 -11.33 2.13 5.02
N TYR A 316 -10.00 2.18 4.99
CA TYR A 316 -9.17 1.01 4.72
C TYR A 316 -9.35 -0.05 5.81
N ALA A 317 -9.12 0.31 7.07
CA ALA A 317 -9.22 -0.63 8.19
C ALA A 317 -10.62 -1.27 8.28
N MET A 318 -11.68 -0.48 8.04
CA MET A 318 -13.05 -1.01 8.02
C MET A 318 -13.32 -1.91 6.81
N ALA A 319 -12.77 -1.60 5.64
CA ALA A 319 -12.93 -2.45 4.46
C ALA A 319 -12.23 -3.81 4.65
N VAL A 320 -11.01 -3.83 5.22
CA VAL A 320 -10.32 -5.07 5.60
C VAL A 320 -11.16 -5.88 6.57
N TYR A 321 -11.65 -5.26 7.65
CA TYR A 321 -12.45 -5.95 8.65
C TYR A 321 -13.76 -6.48 8.09
N GLN A 322 -14.49 -5.71 7.29
CA GLN A 322 -15.76 -6.19 6.69
C GLN A 322 -15.52 -7.25 5.62
N LEU A 323 -14.40 -7.20 4.90
CA LEU A 323 -14.02 -8.27 3.97
C LEU A 323 -13.69 -9.55 4.74
N SER A 324 -12.97 -9.47 5.86
CA SER A 324 -12.68 -10.66 6.68
C SER A 324 -13.93 -11.35 7.18
N LEU A 325 -14.90 -10.59 7.69
CA LEU A 325 -16.20 -11.14 8.11
C LEU A 325 -16.97 -11.80 6.96
N SER A 326 -16.92 -11.20 5.77
CA SER A 326 -17.58 -11.74 4.59
C SER A 326 -16.93 -13.04 4.10
N ILE A 327 -15.59 -13.13 4.18
CA ILE A 327 -14.84 -14.35 3.84
C ILE A 327 -15.15 -15.45 4.87
N LEU A 328 -15.13 -15.12 6.16
CA LEU A 328 -15.45 -16.08 7.24
C LEU A 328 -16.86 -16.66 7.09
N SER A 329 -17.86 -15.80 6.87
CA SER A 329 -19.24 -16.24 6.66
C SER A 329 -19.36 -17.16 5.43
N ALA A 330 -18.77 -16.76 4.29
CA ALA A 330 -18.83 -17.53 3.06
C ALA A 330 -18.05 -18.86 3.13
N ALA A 331 -16.98 -18.93 3.92
CA ALA A 331 -16.25 -20.17 4.18
C ALA A 331 -17.07 -21.14 5.04
N SER A 332 -17.78 -20.62 6.06
CA SER A 332 -18.67 -21.43 6.92
C SER A 332 -19.89 -21.98 6.17
N ASP A 333 -20.38 -21.28 5.14
CA ASP A 333 -21.51 -21.72 4.32
C ASP A 333 -21.10 -22.78 3.27
N ALA A 334 -19.80 -22.93 3.01
CA ALA A 334 -19.24 -23.84 1.99
C ALA A 334 -18.77 -25.18 2.57
N GLY A 335 -18.61 -25.31 3.89
CA GLY A 335 -18.21 -26.53 4.63
C GLY A 335 -19.39 -27.20 5.24
#